data_da5fb19eebb82bfe2eb2ae0d884b877c
#
_entry.id   da5fb19eebb82bfe2eb2ae0d884b877c
#
_cell.length_a   1.000
_cell.length_b   1.000
_cell.length_c   1.000
_cell.angle_alpha   90.00
_cell.angle_beta   90.00
_cell.angle_gamma   90.00
#
_symmetry.space_group_name_H-M   'P 1'
#
loop_
_entity.id
_entity.type
_entity.pdbx_description
1 polymer ?
#
loop_
_entity_poly.entity_id
_entity_poly.type
_entity_poly.pdbx_seq_one_letter_code
_entity_poly.pdbx_strand_id
1 'polypeptide(L)'
;MSMKSAQINKYGSSQAIEINNSTPEPSVAPGKVLVAIKAAGVNPVDWKISEGLMQQLVSLQFPSTLGLDFSGVIKQVGEGIAPSDFNPGNEVYGQAGVISGGSGAFAEMAVANTESIANKPKKSQISRRN
;
A
#
# COMPACT_ATOMS: atom_id res chain seq x y z
N MET A 1 -3.00 17.01 4.61
CA MET A 1 -3.89 16.78 3.48
C MET A 1 -4.67 15.51 3.68
N SER A 2 -5.84 15.43 3.11
CA SER A 2 -6.67 14.24 3.26
C SER A 2 -6.83 13.52 1.93
N MET A 3 -7.23 12.26 1.99
CA MET A 3 -7.37 11.41 0.82
C MET A 3 -8.52 10.43 1.01
N LYS A 4 -8.87 9.74 -0.06
CA LYS A 4 -9.89 8.69 -0.04
C LYS A 4 -9.23 7.34 0.21
N SER A 5 -9.83 6.52 1.07
CA SER A 5 -9.35 5.18 1.35
C SER A 5 -10.51 4.25 1.72
N ALA A 6 -10.27 2.94 1.60
CA ALA A 6 -11.20 1.92 2.05
C ALA A 6 -10.70 1.38 3.38
N GLN A 7 -11.48 1.56 4.45
CA GLN A 7 -11.06 1.27 5.81
C GLN A 7 -12.06 0.40 6.55
N ILE A 8 -11.59 -0.22 7.62
CA ILE A 8 -12.47 -0.84 8.61
C ILE A 8 -12.17 -0.21 9.98
N ASN A 9 -13.20 -0.12 10.80
CA ASN A 9 -13.08 0.34 12.19
C ASN A 9 -13.18 -0.82 13.18
N LYS A 10 -13.46 -1.99 12.68
CA LYS A 10 -13.55 -3.22 13.48
C LYS A 10 -13.41 -4.40 12.52
N TYR A 11 -13.05 -5.54 13.05
CA TYR A 11 -13.11 -6.77 12.26
C TYR A 11 -14.56 -7.10 11.92
N GLY A 12 -14.77 -7.66 10.74
CA GLY A 12 -16.10 -8.05 10.31
C GLY A 12 -16.13 -8.43 8.84
N SER A 13 -17.35 -8.67 8.35
CA SER A 13 -17.56 -9.01 6.95
C SER A 13 -17.32 -7.80 6.04
N SER A 14 -17.53 -8.00 4.73
CA SER A 14 -17.37 -6.90 3.77
C SER A 14 -18.25 -5.70 4.10
N GLN A 15 -19.31 -5.88 4.86
CA GLN A 15 -20.17 -4.77 5.28
C GLN A 15 -19.48 -3.84 6.27
N ALA A 16 -18.40 -4.27 6.90
CA ALA A 16 -17.63 -3.42 7.79
C ALA A 16 -16.71 -2.44 7.05
N ILE A 17 -16.54 -2.60 5.73
CA ILE A 17 -15.67 -1.77 4.93
C ILE A 17 -16.37 -0.46 4.61
N GLU A 18 -15.68 0.66 4.86
CA GLU A 18 -16.21 2.00 4.63
C GLU A 18 -15.24 2.80 3.79
N ILE A 19 -15.80 3.66 2.93
CA ILE A 19 -14.97 4.61 2.17
C ILE A 19 -14.85 5.88 3.01
N ASN A 20 -13.64 6.22 3.36
CA ASN A 20 -13.35 7.43 4.13
C ASN A 20 -12.71 8.46 3.20
N ASN A 21 -13.41 9.56 2.95
CA ASN A 21 -12.93 10.62 2.07
C ASN A 21 -12.02 11.62 2.77
N SER A 22 -11.83 11.46 4.07
CA SER A 22 -11.04 12.38 4.89
C SER A 22 -9.91 11.68 5.62
N THR A 23 -9.38 10.61 5.06
CA THR A 23 -8.26 9.89 5.64
C THR A 23 -7.00 10.75 5.56
N PRO A 24 -6.26 10.93 6.66
CA PRO A 24 -4.98 11.65 6.59
C PRO A 24 -3.99 10.92 5.69
N GLU A 25 -3.24 11.68 4.89
CA GLU A 25 -2.16 11.08 4.11
C GLU A 25 -1.10 10.52 5.05
N PRO A 26 -0.56 9.33 4.77
CA PRO A 26 0.48 8.78 5.62
C PRO A 26 1.77 9.57 5.47
N SER A 27 2.56 9.61 6.52
CA SER A 27 3.87 10.26 6.51
C SER A 27 4.93 9.24 6.16
N VAL A 28 5.91 9.66 5.35
CA VAL A 28 7.02 8.78 5.01
C VAL A 28 7.99 8.68 6.19
N ALA A 29 8.48 7.47 6.44
CA ALA A 29 9.44 7.19 7.51
C ALA A 29 10.75 6.71 6.89
N PRO A 30 11.86 6.67 7.66
CA PRO A 30 13.11 6.13 7.14
C PRO A 30 12.91 4.71 6.59
N GLY A 31 13.54 4.41 5.47
CA GLY A 31 13.43 3.10 4.82
C GLY A 31 12.14 2.87 4.06
N LYS A 32 11.29 3.88 3.95
CA LYS A 32 9.98 3.75 3.30
C LYS A 32 9.80 4.80 2.22
N VAL A 33 8.83 4.56 1.35
CA VAL A 33 8.48 5.50 0.28
C VAL A 33 7.00 5.81 0.35
N LEU A 34 6.63 7.03 -0.08
CA LEU A 34 5.25 7.43 -0.26
C LEU A 34 4.90 7.27 -1.73
N VAL A 35 3.85 6.54 -2.01
CA VAL A 35 3.47 6.16 -3.38
C VAL A 35 2.06 6.66 -3.69
N ALA A 36 1.89 7.26 -4.87
CA ALA A 36 0.57 7.52 -5.43
C ALA A 36 0.09 6.23 -6.07
N ILE A 37 -0.99 5.67 -5.58
CA ILE A 37 -1.50 4.38 -6.03
C ILE A 37 -2.19 4.55 -7.38
N LYS A 38 -1.78 3.76 -8.37
CA LYS A 38 -2.40 3.73 -9.70
C LYS A 38 -3.37 2.59 -9.83
N ALA A 39 -3.04 1.44 -9.24
CA ALA A 39 -3.90 0.27 -9.26
C ALA A 39 -3.62 -0.56 -8.01
N ALA A 40 -4.63 -1.21 -7.50
CA ALA A 40 -4.51 -2.10 -6.35
C ALA A 40 -5.23 -3.40 -6.67
N GLY A 41 -4.61 -4.52 -6.33
CA GLY A 41 -5.20 -5.82 -6.56
C GLY A 41 -5.96 -6.31 -5.34
N VAL A 42 -7.05 -7.03 -5.56
CA VAL A 42 -7.84 -7.63 -4.49
C VAL A 42 -7.47 -9.11 -4.40
N ASN A 43 -7.13 -9.56 -3.21
CA ASN A 43 -6.71 -10.93 -2.96
C ASN A 43 -7.50 -11.53 -1.81
N PRO A 44 -7.60 -12.87 -1.74
CA PRO A 44 -8.28 -13.50 -0.61
C PRO A 44 -7.73 -13.11 0.75
N VAL A 45 -6.43 -12.81 0.86
CA VAL A 45 -5.84 -12.39 2.13
C VAL A 45 -6.46 -11.09 2.64
N ASP A 46 -6.94 -10.22 1.74
CA ASP A 46 -7.53 -8.96 2.15
C ASP A 46 -8.77 -9.17 3.02
N TRP A 47 -9.68 -10.05 2.61
CA TRP A 47 -10.87 -10.29 3.41
C TRP A 47 -10.55 -11.13 4.65
N LYS A 48 -9.53 -11.99 4.59
CA LYS A 48 -9.11 -12.74 5.78
C LYS A 48 -8.61 -11.79 6.87
N ILE A 49 -7.86 -10.79 6.49
CA ILE A 49 -7.38 -9.79 7.44
C ILE A 49 -8.55 -8.98 7.98
N SER A 50 -9.44 -8.51 7.11
CA SER A 50 -10.55 -7.65 7.54
C SER A 50 -11.56 -8.38 8.43
N GLU A 51 -11.72 -9.69 8.26
CA GLU A 51 -12.62 -10.48 9.09
C GLU A 51 -11.96 -10.96 10.39
N GLY A 52 -10.68 -10.66 10.56
CA GLY A 52 -9.98 -11.02 11.79
C GLY A 52 -9.41 -12.42 11.83
N LEU A 53 -9.41 -13.12 10.69
CA LEU A 53 -8.91 -14.50 10.65
C LEU A 53 -7.41 -14.58 10.83
N MET A 54 -6.71 -13.46 10.68
CA MET A 54 -5.25 -13.40 10.82
C MET A 54 -4.82 -12.55 12.01
N GLN A 55 -5.68 -12.35 13.00
CA GLN A 55 -5.38 -11.49 14.15
C GLN A 55 -4.15 -11.94 14.92
N GLN A 56 -3.88 -13.23 14.97
CA GLN A 56 -2.72 -13.73 15.71
C GLN A 56 -1.41 -13.39 15.00
N LEU A 57 -1.46 -13.17 13.70
CA LEU A 57 -0.28 -12.78 12.92
C LEU A 57 -0.20 -11.27 12.73
N VAL A 58 -1.36 -10.65 12.53
CA VAL A 58 -1.46 -9.21 12.26
C VAL A 58 -2.56 -8.63 13.11
N SER A 59 -2.19 -7.85 14.12
CA SER A 59 -3.15 -7.14 14.96
C SER A 59 -3.33 -5.73 14.39
N LEU A 60 -4.53 -5.43 13.91
CA LEU A 60 -4.81 -4.14 13.28
C LEU A 60 -5.07 -3.07 14.32
N GLN A 61 -4.67 -1.85 14.01
CA GLN A 61 -5.08 -0.66 14.75
C GLN A 61 -6.14 0.04 13.92
N PHE A 62 -7.26 0.34 14.53
CA PHE A 62 -8.40 0.93 13.83
C PHE A 62 -8.42 2.45 13.93
N PRO A 63 -8.84 3.18 12.91
CA PRO A 63 -9.27 2.65 11.61
C PRO A 63 -8.08 2.14 10.81
N SER A 64 -8.26 1.05 10.06
CA SER A 64 -7.19 0.44 9.28
C SER A 64 -7.55 0.46 7.80
N THR A 65 -6.64 0.96 6.97
CA THR A 65 -6.79 0.94 5.52
C THR A 65 -6.45 -0.45 5.00
N LEU A 66 -7.29 -0.97 4.14
CA LEU A 66 -7.12 -2.30 3.56
C LEU A 66 -6.25 -2.27 2.32
N GLY A 67 -5.94 -3.45 1.82
CA GLY A 67 -5.25 -3.62 0.54
C GLY A 67 -3.78 -3.96 0.71
N LEU A 68 -3.29 -4.85 -0.13
CA LEU A 68 -1.93 -5.36 -0.06
C LEU A 68 -1.17 -5.04 -1.34
N ASP A 69 -1.62 -5.57 -2.47
CA ASP A 69 -0.91 -5.44 -3.74
C ASP A 69 -1.23 -4.13 -4.43
N PHE A 70 -0.21 -3.51 -5.03
CA PHE A 70 -0.40 -2.25 -5.73
C PHE A 70 0.60 -2.05 -6.85
N SER A 71 0.30 -1.11 -7.72
CA SER A 71 1.28 -0.44 -8.57
C SER A 71 1.05 1.06 -8.46
N GLY A 72 2.12 1.83 -8.59
CA GLY A 72 2.01 3.27 -8.45
C GLY A 72 3.30 3.99 -8.74
N VAL A 73 3.33 5.27 -8.37
CA VAL A 73 4.46 6.17 -8.64
C VAL A 73 4.96 6.74 -7.32
N ILE A 74 6.25 6.68 -7.09
CA ILE A 74 6.86 7.24 -5.89
C ILE A 74 6.73 8.76 -5.91
N LYS A 75 6.22 9.30 -4.80
CA LYS A 75 6.10 10.75 -4.60
C LYS A 75 7.17 11.28 -3.67
N GLN A 76 7.58 10.49 -2.69
CA GLN A 76 8.55 10.92 -1.68
C GLN A 76 9.33 9.72 -1.19
N VAL A 77 10.60 9.91 -0.93
CA VAL A 77 11.52 8.85 -0.47
C VAL A 77 11.98 9.21 0.94
N GLY A 78 11.92 8.24 1.86
CA GLY A 78 12.38 8.42 3.22
C GLY A 78 13.89 8.38 3.33
N GLU A 79 14.39 8.71 4.51
CA GLU A 79 15.82 8.70 4.77
C GLU A 79 16.40 7.30 4.66
N GLY A 80 17.66 7.22 4.27
CA GLY A 80 18.39 5.95 4.24
C GLY A 80 18.24 5.18 2.94
N ILE A 81 17.49 5.71 1.96
CA ILE A 81 17.29 5.04 0.68
C ILE A 81 18.19 5.68 -0.36
N ALA A 82 18.99 4.85 -1.04
CA ALA A 82 19.90 5.34 -2.06
C ALA A 82 19.12 5.81 -3.30
N PRO A 83 19.49 6.96 -3.89
CA PRO A 83 18.84 7.42 -5.13
C PRO A 83 18.98 6.44 -6.29
N SER A 84 19.99 5.57 -6.25
CA SER A 84 20.14 4.52 -7.28
C SER A 84 19.07 3.44 -7.16
N ASP A 85 18.44 3.33 -6.00
CA ASP A 85 17.41 2.30 -5.78
C ASP A 85 16.01 2.83 -6.07
N PHE A 86 15.63 3.95 -5.44
CA PHE A 86 14.29 4.52 -5.59
C PHE A 86 14.35 6.03 -5.60
N ASN A 87 13.60 6.65 -6.50
CA ASN A 87 13.49 8.10 -6.62
C ASN A 87 12.04 8.52 -6.86
N PRO A 88 11.67 9.75 -6.47
CA PRO A 88 10.37 10.29 -6.88
C PRO A 88 10.22 10.21 -8.40
N GLY A 89 9.03 9.81 -8.83
CA GLY A 89 8.72 9.61 -10.25
C GLY A 89 8.91 8.20 -10.75
N ASN A 90 9.61 7.34 -10.00
CA ASN A 90 9.76 5.94 -10.39
C ASN A 90 8.44 5.21 -10.29
N GLU A 91 8.15 4.36 -11.29
CA GLU A 91 7.02 3.46 -11.23
C GLU A 91 7.43 2.20 -10.50
N VAL A 92 6.64 1.83 -9.51
CA VAL A 92 6.93 0.68 -8.65
C VAL A 92 5.68 -0.19 -8.49
N TYR A 93 5.90 -1.42 -8.05
CA TYR A 93 4.83 -2.33 -7.70
C TYR A 93 5.28 -3.20 -6.53
N GLY A 94 4.34 -3.79 -5.85
CA GLY A 94 4.63 -4.65 -4.71
C GLY A 94 3.50 -4.64 -3.71
N GLN A 95 3.87 -4.64 -2.43
CA GLN A 95 2.92 -4.72 -1.33
C GLN A 95 3.06 -3.51 -0.43
N ALA A 96 1.91 -2.90 -0.11
CA ALA A 96 1.85 -1.77 0.81
C ALA A 96 0.88 -2.04 1.96
N GLY A 97 0.53 -3.29 2.19
CA GLY A 97 -0.38 -3.66 3.25
C GLY A 97 0.25 -3.59 4.62
N VAL A 98 -0.60 -3.57 5.65
CA VAL A 98 -0.12 -3.50 7.03
C VAL A 98 0.75 -4.69 7.41
N ILE A 99 0.52 -5.86 6.80
CA ILE A 99 1.34 -7.04 7.07
C ILE A 99 2.73 -6.94 6.45
N SER A 100 2.92 -5.99 5.53
CA SER A 100 4.19 -5.77 4.85
C SER A 100 4.84 -4.45 5.30
N GLY A 101 4.40 -3.91 6.41
CA GLY A 101 4.95 -2.68 6.97
C GLY A 101 4.46 -1.41 6.28
N GLY A 102 3.38 -1.50 5.52
CA GLY A 102 2.82 -0.37 4.81
C GLY A 102 1.55 0.18 5.47
N SER A 103 0.94 1.14 4.81
CA SER A 103 -0.23 1.84 5.32
C SER A 103 -1.56 1.38 4.71
N GLY A 104 -1.53 0.48 3.73
CA GLY A 104 -2.73 -0.02 3.06
C GLY A 104 -2.85 0.51 1.64
N ALA A 105 -3.06 -0.40 0.68
CA ALA A 105 -3.03 -0.06 -0.75
C ALA A 105 -4.36 0.46 -1.29
N PHE A 106 -5.48 0.24 -0.57
CA PHE A 106 -6.79 0.72 -1.02
C PHE A 106 -6.98 2.17 -0.59
N ALA A 107 -6.11 3.04 -1.11
CA ALA A 107 -6.08 4.45 -0.81
C ALA A 107 -5.43 5.18 -1.98
N GLU A 108 -5.60 6.50 -2.02
CA GLU A 108 -4.96 7.30 -3.08
C GLU A 108 -3.45 7.36 -2.90
N MET A 109 -3.00 7.40 -1.65
CA MET A 109 -1.57 7.40 -1.31
C MET A 109 -1.31 6.33 -0.27
N ALA A 110 -0.15 5.69 -0.35
CA ALA A 110 0.26 4.69 0.63
C ALA A 110 1.74 4.78 0.89
N VAL A 111 2.13 4.41 2.10
CA VAL A 111 3.53 4.21 2.45
C VAL A 111 3.85 2.74 2.28
N ALA A 112 4.98 2.44 1.65
CA ALA A 112 5.44 1.08 1.45
C ALA A 112 6.88 0.93 1.93
N ASN A 113 7.19 -0.26 2.47
CA ASN A 113 8.54 -0.62 2.84
C ASN A 113 9.31 -0.97 1.58
N THR A 114 10.52 -0.41 1.41
CA THR A 114 11.32 -0.68 0.21
C THR A 114 11.64 -2.14 0.00
N GLU A 115 11.62 -2.95 1.06
CA GLU A 115 11.84 -4.39 0.94
C GLU A 115 10.66 -5.12 0.31
N SER A 116 9.52 -4.46 0.21
CA SER A 116 8.28 -5.08 -0.28
C SER A 116 7.90 -4.59 -1.67
N ILE A 117 8.74 -3.80 -2.32
CA ILE A 117 8.44 -3.22 -3.63
C ILE A 117 9.62 -3.39 -4.58
N ALA A 118 9.35 -3.19 -5.87
CA ALA A 118 10.37 -3.19 -6.90
C ALA A 118 10.02 -2.16 -7.97
N ASN A 119 11.04 -1.63 -8.63
CA ASN A 119 10.84 -0.79 -9.80
C ASN A 119 10.26 -1.63 -10.93
N LYS A 120 9.34 -1.05 -11.69
CA LYS A 120 8.79 -1.75 -12.85
C LYS A 120 9.85 -1.91 -13.91
N PRO A 121 9.82 -3.04 -14.64
CA PRO A 121 10.72 -3.22 -15.79
C PRO A 121 10.48 -2.15 -16.84
N LYS A 122 11.50 -1.90 -17.65
CA LYS A 122 11.36 -0.98 -18.77
C LYS A 122 10.28 -1.47 -19.72
N LYS A 123 9.64 -0.53 -20.39
CA LYS A 123 8.50 -0.83 -21.25
C LYS A 123 8.81 -1.91 -22.29
N SER A 124 10.00 -1.89 -22.89
CA SER A 124 10.38 -2.86 -23.90
C SER A 124 10.41 -4.28 -23.34
N GLN A 125 10.78 -4.44 -22.08
CA GLN A 125 10.79 -5.75 -21.45
C GLN A 125 9.37 -6.27 -21.22
N ILE A 126 8.47 -5.36 -20.84
CA ILE A 126 7.08 -5.73 -20.61
C ILE A 126 6.44 -6.19 -21.91
N SER A 127 6.65 -5.46 -23.00
CA SER A 127 6.02 -5.79 -24.27
C SER A 127 6.48 -7.14 -24.83
N ARG A 128 7.71 -7.56 -24.55
CA ARG A 128 8.21 -8.84 -25.03
C ARG A 128 7.67 -10.04 -24.24
N ARG A 129 7.04 -9.82 -23.15
CA ARG A 129 6.49 -10.91 -22.35
C ARG A 129 5.10 -11.37 -22.82
N ASN A 130 4.52 -10.65 -23.71
CA ASN A 130 3.17 -10.95 -24.18
C ASN A 130 3.15 -12.06 -25.24
#